data_fdf750ca5bc2e5e0d9f0084db61ebd4a
#
_entry.id   fdf750ca5bc2e5e0d9f0084db61ebd4a
#
_cell.length_a   1.000
_cell.length_b   1.000
_cell.length_c   1.000
_cell.angle_alpha   90.00
_cell.angle_beta   90.00
_cell.angle_gamma   90.00
#
_symmetry.space_group_name_H-M   'P 1'
#
loop_
_entity.id
_entity.type
_entity.pdbx_description
1 polymer ?
#
loop_
_entity_poly.entity_id
_entity_poly.type
_entity_poly.pdbx_seq_one_letter_code
_entity_poly.pdbx_strand_id
1 'polypeptide(L)'
;LRNVAREGLQVLQPLEISLYRYGGEEFAVVFPAEHIDNARTLLETWRVNVERRTWREDGLTVTFSAGLGEWNMEPLDKLVVSVDEALYKAKQQGKNRILRA
;
A
#
# COMPACT_ATOMS: atom_id res chain seq x y z
N LEU A 1 -12.25 3.14 4.70
CA LEU A 1 -10.85 3.58 4.75
C LEU A 1 -10.23 3.44 6.14
N ARG A 2 -10.99 3.80 7.18
CA ARG A 2 -10.48 3.71 8.53
C ARG A 2 -10.09 2.27 8.91
N ASN A 3 -10.89 1.30 8.53
CA ASN A 3 -10.61 -0.11 8.82
C ASN A 3 -9.45 -0.64 7.99
N VAL A 4 -9.31 -0.20 6.76
CA VAL A 4 -8.17 -0.56 5.90
C VAL A 4 -6.88 -0.05 6.52
N ALA A 5 -6.85 1.20 6.95
CA ALA A 5 -5.67 1.79 7.59
C ALA A 5 -5.33 1.07 8.90
N ARG A 6 -6.35 0.71 9.68
CA ARG A 6 -6.15 -0.02 10.94
C ARG A 6 -5.51 -1.39 10.70
N GLU A 7 -5.97 -2.12 9.70
CA GLU A 7 -5.34 -3.38 9.31
C GLU A 7 -3.87 -3.20 8.92
N GLY A 8 -3.58 -2.14 8.18
CA GLY A 8 -2.22 -1.82 7.79
C GLY A 8 -1.33 -1.53 8.99
N LEU A 9 -1.82 -0.75 9.93
CA LEU A 9 -1.06 -0.42 11.13
C LEU A 9 -0.75 -1.67 11.96
N GLN A 10 -1.67 -2.64 12.03
CA GLN A 10 -1.42 -3.89 12.73
C GLN A 10 -0.33 -4.71 12.04
N VAL A 11 -0.38 -4.83 10.72
CA VAL A 11 0.62 -5.58 9.95
C VAL A 11 2.00 -4.93 10.05
N LEU A 12 2.04 -3.60 10.02
CA LEU A 12 3.28 -2.82 9.94
C LEU A 12 3.83 -2.41 11.31
N GLN A 13 3.09 -2.69 12.38
CA GLN A 13 3.42 -2.26 13.74
C GLN A 13 4.86 -2.58 14.18
N PRO A 14 5.45 -3.74 13.84
CA PRO A 14 6.82 -4.05 14.26
C PRO A 14 7.89 -3.12 13.66
N LEU A 15 7.54 -2.33 12.65
CA LEU A 15 8.47 -1.45 11.95
C LEU A 15 8.25 0.00 12.35
N GLU A 16 9.33 0.78 12.30
CA GLU A 16 9.22 2.24 12.37
C GLU A 16 8.75 2.73 11.02
N ILE A 17 7.45 2.83 10.85
CA ILE A 17 6.85 3.29 9.61
C ILE A 17 6.04 4.56 9.86
N SER A 18 5.85 5.31 8.78
CA SER A 18 4.94 6.45 8.78
C SER A 18 3.84 6.20 7.78
N LEU A 19 2.59 6.33 8.21
CA LEU A 19 1.42 6.20 7.36
C LEU A 19 0.79 7.57 7.20
N TYR A 20 0.70 8.03 5.96
CA TYR A 20 0.12 9.34 5.64
C TYR A 20 -1.08 9.18 4.74
N ARG A 21 -2.12 9.97 4.99
CA ARG A 21 -3.22 10.09 4.04
C ARG A 21 -2.78 11.06 2.95
N TYR A 22 -2.69 10.57 1.71
CA TYR A 22 -2.18 11.33 0.56
C TYR A 22 -3.33 11.86 -0.31
N GLY A 23 -4.37 12.31 0.25
CA GLY A 23 -5.52 12.84 -0.49
C GLY A 23 -6.54 11.76 -0.86
N GLY A 24 -7.81 12.12 -0.91
CA GLY A 24 -8.90 11.22 -1.28
C GLY A 24 -8.86 9.90 -0.52
N GLU A 25 -8.77 8.81 -1.25
CA GLU A 25 -8.72 7.45 -0.73
C GLU A 25 -7.32 6.85 -0.74
N GLU A 26 -6.29 7.66 -1.00
CA GLU A 26 -4.92 7.19 -1.12
C GLU A 26 -4.14 7.41 0.17
N PHE A 27 -3.27 6.45 0.48
CA PHE A 27 -2.34 6.52 1.60
C PHE A 27 -0.93 6.38 1.08
N ALA A 28 0.01 7.05 1.74
CA ALA A 28 1.42 6.86 1.50
C ALA A 28 2.05 6.24 2.75
N VAL A 29 2.88 5.23 2.55
CA VAL A 29 3.59 4.56 3.62
C VAL A 29 5.08 4.65 3.34
N VAL A 30 5.85 5.08 4.33
CA VAL A 30 7.30 5.16 4.22
C VAL A 30 7.92 4.09 5.11
N PHE A 31 8.83 3.29 4.52
CA PHE A 31 9.57 2.23 5.22
C PHE A 31 11.05 2.66 5.31
N PRO A 32 11.43 3.38 6.36
CA PRO A 32 12.84 3.78 6.50
C PRO A 32 13.73 2.57 6.72
N ALA A 33 14.85 2.51 6.00
CA ALA A 33 15.86 1.47 6.18
C ALA A 33 15.37 0.03 5.99
N GLU A 34 14.20 -0.17 5.36
CA GLU A 34 13.67 -1.50 5.10
C GLU A 34 13.97 -1.91 3.66
N HIS A 35 14.32 -3.16 3.44
CA HIS A 35 14.55 -3.67 2.10
C HIS A 35 13.22 -3.76 1.34
N ILE A 36 13.24 -3.42 0.05
CA ILE A 36 12.02 -3.36 -0.75
C ILE A 36 11.28 -4.71 -0.81
N ASP A 37 11.98 -5.82 -0.82
CA ASP A 37 11.35 -7.14 -0.84
C ASP A 37 10.58 -7.41 0.44
N ASN A 38 11.11 -6.96 1.59
CA ASN A 38 10.43 -7.09 2.86
C ASN A 38 9.22 -6.16 2.93
N ALA A 39 9.36 -4.92 2.45
CA ALA A 39 8.25 -3.98 2.35
C ALA A 39 7.13 -4.56 1.48
N ARG A 40 7.48 -5.18 0.36
CA ARG A 40 6.51 -5.82 -0.52
C ARG A 40 5.77 -6.96 0.18
N THR A 41 6.48 -7.79 0.94
CA THR A 41 5.87 -8.88 1.71
C THR A 41 4.86 -8.34 2.73
N LEU A 42 5.21 -7.27 3.42
CA LEU A 42 4.32 -6.64 4.40
C LEU A 42 3.08 -6.03 3.74
N LEU A 43 3.26 -5.36 2.61
CA LEU A 43 2.15 -4.80 1.84
C LEU A 43 1.23 -5.91 1.33
N GLU A 44 1.79 -7.00 0.87
CA GLU A 44 1.01 -8.15 0.40
C GLU A 44 0.22 -8.78 1.54
N THR A 45 0.81 -8.89 2.73
CA THR A 45 0.10 -9.36 3.91
C THR A 45 -1.07 -8.45 4.24
N TRP A 46 -0.86 -7.14 4.20
CA TRP A 46 -1.91 -6.16 4.40
C TRP A 46 -3.02 -6.32 3.37
N ARG A 47 -2.65 -6.41 2.09
CA ARG A 47 -3.62 -6.58 1.01
C ARG A 47 -4.49 -7.82 1.20
N VAL A 48 -3.86 -8.96 1.50
CA VAL A 48 -4.58 -10.22 1.72
C VAL A 48 -5.49 -10.13 2.94
N ASN A 49 -5.01 -9.53 4.03
CA ASN A 49 -5.82 -9.37 5.24
C ASN A 49 -7.05 -8.52 4.99
N VAL A 50 -6.92 -7.43 4.23
CA VAL A 50 -8.05 -6.58 3.86
C VAL A 50 -9.05 -7.35 3.00
N GLU A 51 -8.56 -8.07 1.99
CA GLU A 51 -9.41 -8.85 1.10
C GLU A 51 -10.20 -9.93 1.85
N ARG A 52 -9.53 -10.63 2.77
CA ARG A 52 -10.13 -11.72 3.54
C ARG A 52 -11.04 -11.25 4.65
N ARG A 53 -10.89 -10.01 5.07
CA ARG A 53 -11.75 -9.48 6.10
C ARG A 53 -13.18 -9.42 5.58
N THR A 54 -14.07 -10.10 6.28
CA THR A 54 -15.48 -10.03 5.95
C THR A 54 -16.00 -8.71 6.52
N TRP A 55 -16.39 -7.80 5.67
CA TRP A 55 -17.03 -6.55 6.05
C TRP A 55 -18.51 -6.84 6.27
N ARG A 56 -18.79 -7.52 7.38
CA ARG A 56 -20.06 -8.21 7.63
C ARG A 56 -21.28 -7.32 7.62
N GLU A 57 -21.11 -6.06 7.97
CA GLU A 57 -22.25 -5.16 8.13
C GLU A 57 -22.96 -4.91 6.80
N ASP A 58 -22.22 -4.94 5.70
CA ASP A 58 -22.75 -4.60 4.39
C ASP A 58 -22.60 -5.73 3.37
N GLY A 59 -21.99 -6.84 3.74
CA GLY A 59 -21.68 -7.92 2.80
C GLY A 59 -20.71 -7.52 1.71
N LEU A 60 -19.95 -6.44 1.91
CA LEU A 60 -19.04 -5.90 0.92
C LEU A 60 -17.66 -6.54 1.02
N THR A 61 -17.04 -6.78 -0.12
CA THR A 61 -15.63 -7.13 -0.21
C THR A 61 -14.84 -5.85 -0.47
N VAL A 62 -13.86 -5.58 0.38
CA VAL A 62 -12.99 -4.42 0.21
C VAL A 62 -11.61 -4.92 -0.18
N THR A 63 -11.01 -4.27 -1.17
CA THR A 63 -9.65 -4.55 -1.61
C THR A 63 -8.92 -3.24 -1.80
N PHE A 64 -7.59 -3.30 -1.92
CA PHE A 64 -6.83 -2.13 -2.34
C PHE A 64 -5.75 -2.49 -3.35
N SER A 65 -5.29 -1.48 -4.07
CA SER A 65 -4.17 -1.58 -4.99
C SER A 65 -3.05 -0.70 -4.48
N ALA A 66 -1.82 -1.03 -4.81
CA ALA A 66 -0.68 -0.24 -4.39
C ALA A 66 0.41 -0.19 -5.46
N GLY A 67 1.12 0.92 -5.49
CA GLY A 67 2.40 1.03 -6.17
C GLY A 67 3.50 1.00 -5.12
N LEU A 68 4.61 0.37 -5.43
CA LEU A 68 5.76 0.25 -4.54
C LEU A 68 7.03 0.69 -5.27
N GLY A 69 7.80 1.56 -4.65
CA GLY A 69 9.07 2.00 -5.21
C GLY A 69 10.14 2.13 -4.15
N GLU A 70 11.38 2.04 -4.57
CA GLU A 70 12.55 2.19 -3.70
C GLU A 70 13.27 3.48 -4.06
N TRP A 71 13.63 4.26 -3.05
CA TRP A 71 14.40 5.48 -3.27
C TRP A 71 15.86 5.14 -3.51
N ASN A 72 16.38 5.56 -4.66
CA ASN A 72 17.77 5.35 -5.05
C ASN A 72 18.47 6.70 -5.26
N MET A 73 18.25 7.64 -4.33
CA MET A 73 18.89 8.96 -4.34
C MET A 73 18.41 9.90 -5.45
N GLU A 74 17.40 9.51 -6.23
CA GLU A 74 16.76 10.40 -7.21
C GLU A 74 15.93 11.47 -6.49
N PRO A 75 15.56 12.58 -7.19
CA PRO A 75 14.62 13.54 -6.63
C PRO A 75 13.31 12.84 -6.21
N LEU A 76 12.80 13.19 -5.03
CA LEU A 76 11.63 12.53 -4.46
C LEU A 76 10.39 12.64 -5.35
N ASP A 77 10.24 13.75 -6.07
CA ASP A 77 9.13 13.92 -7.01
C ASP A 77 9.15 12.87 -8.11
N LYS A 78 10.32 12.44 -8.56
CA LYS A 78 10.43 11.37 -9.56
C LYS A 78 10.03 10.02 -9.00
N LEU A 79 10.40 9.75 -7.75
CA LEU A 79 9.97 8.51 -7.08
C LEU A 79 8.45 8.48 -6.95
N VAL A 80 7.85 9.59 -6.53
CA VAL A 80 6.40 9.69 -6.38
C VAL A 80 5.70 9.43 -7.71
N VAL A 81 6.19 10.04 -8.80
CA VAL A 81 5.62 9.80 -10.14
C VAL A 81 5.70 8.33 -10.53
N SER A 82 6.85 7.68 -10.29
CA SER A 82 7.02 6.26 -10.63
C SER A 82 6.06 5.36 -9.84
N VAL A 83 5.90 5.64 -8.55
CA VAL A 83 4.99 4.88 -7.70
C VAL A 83 3.54 5.10 -8.11
N ASP A 84 3.16 6.33 -8.44
CA ASP A 84 1.81 6.65 -8.92
C ASP A 84 1.51 5.94 -10.24
N GLU A 85 2.48 5.87 -11.15
CA GLU A 85 2.31 5.12 -12.39
C GLU A 85 2.11 3.62 -12.13
N ALA A 86 2.85 3.05 -11.19
CA ALA A 86 2.68 1.66 -10.81
C ALA A 86 1.30 1.42 -10.21
N LEU A 87 0.83 2.32 -9.36
CA LEU A 87 -0.52 2.25 -8.80
C LEU A 87 -1.58 2.31 -9.89
N TYR A 88 -1.43 3.22 -10.84
CA TYR A 88 -2.36 3.33 -11.96
C TYR A 88 -2.42 2.03 -12.75
N LYS A 89 -1.26 1.43 -13.06
CA LYS A 89 -1.20 0.15 -13.76
C LYS A 89 -1.87 -0.97 -12.95
N ALA A 90 -1.68 -0.99 -11.64
CA ALA A 90 -2.33 -1.98 -10.78
C ALA A 90 -3.86 -1.87 -10.89
N LYS A 91 -4.39 -0.67 -10.90
CA LYS A 91 -5.83 -0.44 -11.07
C LYS A 91 -6.32 -0.86 -12.45
N GLN A 92 -5.54 -0.60 -13.50
CA GLN A 92 -5.89 -1.00 -14.86
C GLN A 92 -5.86 -2.52 -15.06
N GLN A 93 -4.96 -3.22 -14.38
CA GLN A 93 -4.80 -4.66 -14.53
C GLN A 93 -5.83 -5.47 -13.76
N GLY A 94 -6.77 -4.81 -13.09
CA GLY A 94 -7.85 -5.49 -12.39
C GLY A 94 -7.92 -5.17 -10.91
N LYS A 95 -7.13 -4.21 -10.44
CA LYS A 95 -7.11 -3.79 -9.02
C LYS A 95 -6.63 -4.92 -8.09
N ASN A 96 -6.74 -4.74 -6.80
CA ASN A 96 -6.41 -5.74 -5.77
C ASN A 96 -5.03 -6.38 -6.02
N ARG A 97 -4.01 -5.55 -6.14
CA ARG A 97 -2.64 -6.01 -6.37
C ARG A 97 -1.64 -4.92 -6.06
N ILE A 98 -0.40 -5.35 -5.88
CA ILE A 98 0.72 -4.45 -5.66
C ILE A 98 1.67 -4.58 -6.85
N LEU A 99 1.99 -3.45 -7.48
CA LEU A 99 2.97 -3.43 -8.56
C LEU A 99 4.17 -2.60 -8.17
N ARG A 100 5.33 -3.09 -8.55
CA ARG A 100 6.58 -2.38 -8.33
C ARG A 100 6.84 -1.38 -9.45
N ALA A 101 7.27 -0.19 -9.05
CA ALA A 101 7.72 0.84 -9.98
C ALA A 101 9.03 0.45 -10.66
#